data_de5872029db4a6770bacd635407f47f7
#
_entry.id   de5872029db4a6770bacd635407f47f7
#
_cell.length_a   1.000
_cell.length_b   1.000
_cell.length_c   1.000
_cell.angle_alpha   90.00
_cell.angle_beta   90.00
_cell.angle_gamma   90.00
#
_symmetry.space_group_name_H-M   'P 1'
#
loop_
_entity.id
_entity.type
_entity.pdbx_description
1 polymer ?
#
loop_
_entity_poly.entity_id
_entity_poly.type
_entity_poly.pdbx_seq_one_letter_code
_entity_poly.pdbx_strand_id
1 'polypeptide(L)'
;VPEEKLAREAIVLTGAPIAVLEKKAHDDEASGEIETAHPGYLGSQDTFYVGNLKGVGRIYQQTFVDTYPKVAHCKRYTSKTPNTAADLLNDRVLPFCEAQGLPVLRRLTDRGTEYCGKVEPHDYQLYLAINDIDHTKTKAMSPQTNGISERFHKTIWQDFYQVTFRKKSYGERESLQTDPDNGLWHDNNERTHQGKMCGGRTPVARLPDGKRVRAEKELNRM
;
A
#
# COMPACT_ATOMS: atom_id res chain seq x y z
N VAL A 1 1.23 0.19 24.85
CA VAL A 1 0.49 -0.99 24.37
C VAL A 1 1.14 -1.64 23.14
N PRO A 2 1.71 -0.92 22.12
CA PRO A 2 2.44 -1.56 21.02
C PRO A 2 3.76 -2.20 21.45
N GLU A 3 4.48 -1.61 22.40
CA GLU A 3 5.79 -2.12 22.84
C GLU A 3 5.70 -3.43 23.63
N GLU A 4 4.67 -3.61 24.45
CA GLU A 4 4.45 -4.87 25.17
C GLU A 4 4.07 -6.02 24.26
N LYS A 5 3.35 -5.76 23.16
CA LYS A 5 3.01 -6.77 22.16
C LYS A 5 4.24 -7.17 21.36
N LEU A 6 5.05 -6.20 20.92
CA LEU A 6 6.34 -6.42 20.27
C LEU A 6 7.33 -7.21 21.16
N ALA A 7 7.40 -6.91 22.45
CA ALA A 7 8.28 -7.61 23.39
C ALA A 7 7.84 -9.06 23.65
N ARG A 8 6.53 -9.35 23.67
CA ARG A 8 6.02 -10.72 23.80
C ARG A 8 6.23 -11.56 22.54
N GLU A 9 6.14 -10.95 21.35
CA GLU A 9 6.31 -11.65 20.09
C GLU A 9 7.78 -11.82 19.70
N ALA A 10 8.66 -10.90 20.11
CA ALA A 10 10.11 -11.04 19.92
C ALA A 10 10.72 -12.27 20.64
N ILE A 11 10.08 -12.73 21.71
CA ILE A 11 10.54 -13.92 22.48
C ILE A 11 10.20 -15.23 21.74
N VAL A 12 9.30 -15.23 20.75
CA VAL A 12 8.83 -16.42 20.02
C VAL A 12 9.54 -16.63 18.68
N LEU A 13 10.40 -15.70 18.27
CA LEU A 13 11.20 -15.82 17.04
C LEU A 13 12.41 -16.76 17.24
N THR A 14 12.15 -18.00 17.61
CA THR A 14 13.09 -19.11 17.49
C THR A 14 13.10 -19.61 16.04
N GLY A 15 14.19 -20.22 15.58
CA GLY A 15 14.51 -20.54 14.18
C GLY A 15 13.41 -21.06 13.23
N ALA A 16 12.29 -21.60 13.73
CA ALA A 16 11.17 -22.09 12.93
C ALA A 16 10.40 -20.99 12.18
N PRO A 17 10.05 -19.83 12.78
CA PRO A 17 9.46 -18.71 12.06
C PRO A 17 10.39 -18.10 11.01
N ILE A 18 11.70 -18.08 11.27
CA ILE A 18 12.68 -17.56 10.30
C ILE A 18 12.75 -18.48 9.07
N ALA A 19 12.79 -19.79 9.26
CA ALA A 19 12.77 -20.76 8.16
C ALA A 19 11.46 -20.73 7.35
N VAL A 20 10.31 -20.44 7.98
CA VAL A 20 9.02 -20.24 7.30
C VAL A 20 9.03 -18.93 6.49
N LEU A 21 9.65 -17.87 7.02
CA LEU A 21 9.83 -16.60 6.30
C LEU A 21 10.76 -16.77 5.10
N GLU A 22 11.87 -17.51 5.23
CA GLU A 22 12.79 -17.80 4.13
C GLU A 22 12.14 -18.64 3.04
N LYS A 23 11.34 -19.65 3.40
CA LYS A 23 10.61 -20.47 2.43
C LYS A 23 9.51 -19.68 1.71
N LYS A 24 8.75 -18.85 2.44
CA LYS A 24 7.78 -17.92 1.84
C LYS A 24 8.48 -16.89 0.93
N ALA A 25 9.63 -16.36 1.32
CA ALA A 25 10.36 -15.37 0.51
C ALA A 25 10.82 -15.94 -0.84
N HIS A 26 11.05 -17.24 -0.94
CA HIS A 26 11.45 -17.89 -2.20
C HIS A 26 10.27 -18.16 -3.13
N ASP A 27 9.09 -18.46 -2.58
CA ASP A 27 7.88 -18.78 -3.35
C ASP A 27 7.13 -17.52 -3.85
N ASP A 28 7.43 -16.33 -3.32
CA ASP A 28 6.67 -15.10 -3.51
C ASP A 28 7.15 -14.21 -4.69
N GLU A 29 7.97 -14.71 -5.61
CA GLU A 29 8.24 -13.98 -6.86
C GLU A 29 7.01 -14.03 -7.77
N ALA A 30 6.37 -12.86 -7.97
CA ALA A 30 5.23 -12.73 -8.87
C ALA A 30 5.59 -13.18 -10.28
N SER A 31 5.15 -14.38 -10.66
CA SER A 31 5.32 -14.94 -12.00
C SER A 31 4.01 -14.83 -12.77
N GLY A 32 3.84 -13.79 -13.59
CA GLY A 32 2.68 -13.65 -14.47
C GLY A 32 1.73 -12.50 -14.14
N GLU A 33 0.49 -12.55 -14.64
CA GLU A 33 -0.56 -11.58 -14.33
C GLU A 33 -0.91 -11.64 -12.84
N ILE A 34 -1.01 -10.46 -12.22
CA ILE A 34 -1.37 -10.34 -10.81
C ILE A 34 -2.86 -10.65 -10.66
N GLU A 35 -3.17 -11.78 -10.06
CA GLU A 35 -4.54 -12.16 -9.77
C GLU A 35 -5.14 -11.25 -8.68
N THR A 36 -6.31 -10.71 -8.95
CA THR A 36 -7.05 -9.82 -8.07
C THR A 36 -8.39 -10.47 -7.73
N ALA A 37 -8.46 -11.17 -6.60
CA ALA A 37 -9.61 -12.03 -6.30
C ALA A 37 -10.80 -11.29 -5.70
N HIS A 38 -10.57 -10.37 -4.76
CA HIS A 38 -11.57 -9.58 -4.03
C HIS A 38 -10.88 -8.40 -3.32
N PRO A 39 -11.63 -7.42 -2.75
CA PRO A 39 -11.05 -6.36 -1.92
C PRO A 39 -10.23 -6.92 -0.76
N GLY A 40 -9.10 -6.31 -0.50
CA GLY A 40 -8.18 -6.72 0.56
C GLY A 40 -7.30 -7.94 0.23
N TYR A 41 -7.51 -8.60 -0.93
CA TYR A 41 -6.70 -9.74 -1.34
C TYR A 41 -5.26 -9.35 -1.64
N LEU A 42 -5.07 -8.33 -2.46
CA LEU A 42 -3.76 -7.83 -2.86
C LEU A 42 -3.74 -6.31 -2.89
N GLY A 43 -2.80 -5.71 -2.18
CA GLY A 43 -2.52 -4.29 -2.23
C GLY A 43 -1.16 -4.00 -2.82
N SER A 44 -1.09 -3.11 -3.81
CA SER A 44 0.17 -2.61 -4.36
C SER A 44 0.65 -1.41 -3.52
N GLN A 45 1.88 -1.47 -3.04
CA GLN A 45 2.50 -0.38 -2.28
C GLN A 45 3.77 0.09 -2.95
N ASP A 46 3.96 1.40 -3.02
CA ASP A 46 5.10 2.01 -3.69
C ASP A 46 5.43 3.40 -3.08
N THR A 47 6.68 3.82 -3.26
CA THR A 47 7.17 5.12 -2.81
C THR A 47 7.39 6.06 -3.98
N PHE A 48 6.67 7.16 -4.00
CA PHE A 48 6.81 8.20 -5.02
C PHE A 48 7.60 9.40 -4.50
N TYR A 49 8.62 9.83 -5.25
CA TYR A 49 9.34 11.07 -4.95
C TYR A 49 8.53 12.27 -5.48
N VAL A 50 8.01 13.08 -4.58
CA VAL A 50 7.17 14.24 -4.90
C VAL A 50 8.00 15.44 -5.33
N GLY A 51 9.15 15.67 -4.68
CA GLY A 51 10.01 16.80 -4.97
C GLY A 51 10.79 17.29 -3.75
N ASN A 52 11.46 18.42 -3.93
CA ASN A 52 12.22 19.09 -2.87
C ASN A 52 11.54 20.44 -2.55
N LEU A 53 11.07 20.61 -1.33
CA LEU A 53 10.39 21.82 -0.90
C LEU A 53 11.35 22.71 -0.10
N LYS A 54 11.39 23.98 -0.44
CA LYS A 54 12.22 24.97 0.25
C LYS A 54 11.84 25.03 1.74
N GLY A 55 12.83 24.89 2.61
CA GLY A 55 12.63 24.90 4.06
C GLY A 55 12.21 23.56 4.69
N VAL A 56 11.74 22.59 3.88
CA VAL A 56 11.31 21.27 4.37
C VAL A 56 12.24 20.15 3.91
N GLY A 57 12.77 20.23 2.70
CA GLY A 57 13.63 19.21 2.10
C GLY A 57 12.88 18.28 1.15
N ARG A 58 13.42 17.07 0.99
CA ARG A 58 12.84 16.04 0.11
C ARG A 58 11.53 15.51 0.68
N ILE A 59 10.53 15.39 -0.19
CA ILE A 59 9.23 14.83 0.14
C ILE A 59 9.02 13.54 -0.65
N TYR A 60 8.67 12.49 0.08
CA TYR A 60 8.28 11.19 -0.45
C TYR A 60 6.82 10.93 -0.09
N GLN A 61 6.08 10.33 -0.99
CA GLN A 61 4.73 9.84 -0.74
C GLN A 61 4.76 8.32 -0.73
N GLN A 62 4.42 7.72 0.39
CA GLN A 62 4.03 6.32 0.46
C GLN A 62 2.61 6.19 -0.07
N THR A 63 2.40 5.25 -0.96
CA THR A 63 1.12 4.99 -1.62
C THR A 63 0.76 3.53 -1.49
N PHE A 64 -0.48 3.25 -1.17
CA PHE A 64 -1.09 1.94 -1.19
C PHE A 64 -2.33 1.98 -2.08
N VAL A 65 -2.51 1.00 -2.96
CA VAL A 65 -3.70 0.84 -3.80
C VAL A 65 -4.19 -0.60 -3.72
N ASP A 66 -5.42 -0.79 -3.24
CA ASP A 66 -6.07 -2.10 -3.34
C ASP A 66 -6.31 -2.43 -4.82
N THR A 67 -5.82 -3.58 -5.24
CA THR A 67 -5.82 -3.95 -6.66
C THR A 67 -7.21 -4.29 -7.20
N TYR A 68 -8.19 -4.58 -6.35
CA TYR A 68 -9.57 -4.89 -6.74
C TYR A 68 -10.43 -3.61 -6.89
N PRO A 69 -10.77 -2.89 -5.81
CA PRO A 69 -11.63 -1.71 -5.90
C PRO A 69 -10.88 -0.47 -6.39
N LYS A 70 -9.55 -0.49 -6.42
CA LYS A 70 -8.66 0.64 -6.69
C LYS A 70 -8.72 1.74 -5.62
N VAL A 71 -9.23 1.44 -4.43
CA VAL A 71 -9.16 2.36 -3.30
C VAL A 71 -7.70 2.59 -2.95
N ALA A 72 -7.33 3.86 -2.88
CA ALA A 72 -5.97 4.28 -2.63
C ALA A 72 -5.83 4.96 -1.26
N HIS A 73 -4.67 4.80 -0.66
CA HIS A 73 -4.24 5.51 0.54
C HIS A 73 -2.85 6.08 0.31
N CYS A 74 -2.59 7.27 0.79
CA CYS A 74 -1.25 7.86 0.72
C CYS A 74 -0.94 8.68 1.97
N LYS A 75 0.35 8.76 2.29
CA LYS A 75 0.89 9.59 3.36
C LYS A 75 2.27 10.11 2.98
N ARG A 76 2.62 11.32 3.40
CA ARG A 76 3.86 11.97 3.04
C ARG A 76 4.86 11.98 4.16
N TYR A 77 6.13 11.87 3.76
CA TYR A 77 7.26 11.77 4.66
C TYR A 77 8.45 12.57 4.12
N THR A 78 9.33 12.98 4.99
CA THR A 78 10.62 13.59 4.65
C THR A 78 11.74 12.56 4.46
N SER A 79 11.44 11.30 4.72
CA SER A 79 12.37 10.17 4.56
C SER A 79 11.69 8.98 3.89
N LYS A 80 12.50 8.09 3.33
CA LYS A 80 12.09 6.84 2.69
C LYS A 80 12.75 5.70 3.48
N THR A 81 12.00 5.09 4.40
CA THR A 81 12.49 4.09 5.34
C THR A 81 11.47 2.95 5.51
N PRO A 82 11.88 1.78 6.03
CA PRO A 82 10.94 0.71 6.40
C PRO A 82 9.82 1.19 7.32
N ASN A 83 10.14 2.05 8.29
CA ASN A 83 9.17 2.59 9.22
C ASN A 83 8.10 3.44 8.54
N THR A 84 8.47 4.26 7.53
CA THR A 84 7.49 5.06 6.79
C THR A 84 6.59 4.19 5.92
N ALA A 85 7.10 3.07 5.42
CA ALA A 85 6.31 2.10 4.68
C ALA A 85 5.29 1.36 5.58
N ALA A 86 5.71 0.94 6.77
CA ALA A 86 4.85 0.32 7.77
C ALA A 86 3.81 1.31 8.35
N ASP A 87 4.21 2.55 8.60
CA ASP A 87 3.35 3.59 9.17
C ASP A 87 2.15 3.92 8.26
N LEU A 88 2.30 3.94 6.93
CA LEU A 88 1.15 4.08 6.03
C LEU A 88 0.13 2.96 6.23
N LEU A 89 0.59 1.71 6.36
CA LEU A 89 -0.30 0.57 6.56
C LEU A 89 -1.01 0.68 7.90
N ASN A 90 -0.27 0.95 8.96
CA ASN A 90 -0.78 1.00 10.31
C ASN A 90 -1.76 2.18 10.55
N ASP A 91 -1.48 3.35 9.98
CA ASP A 91 -2.24 4.57 10.22
C ASP A 91 -3.45 4.74 9.28
N ARG A 92 -3.38 4.23 8.06
CA ARG A 92 -4.40 4.48 7.03
C ARG A 92 -5.07 3.22 6.51
N VAL A 93 -4.29 2.20 6.17
CA VAL A 93 -4.81 1.03 5.44
C VAL A 93 -5.52 0.06 6.36
N LEU A 94 -4.86 -0.36 7.44
CA LEU A 94 -5.44 -1.32 8.38
C LEU A 94 -6.72 -0.80 9.03
N PRO A 95 -6.78 0.46 9.55
CA PRO A 95 -8.02 0.98 10.13
C PRO A 95 -9.16 1.08 9.13
N PHE A 96 -8.87 1.46 7.88
CA PHE A 96 -9.88 1.47 6.82
C PHE A 96 -10.40 0.07 6.51
N CYS A 97 -9.52 -0.90 6.32
CA CYS A 97 -9.89 -2.28 6.03
C CYS A 97 -10.70 -2.88 7.19
N GLU A 98 -10.31 -2.65 8.43
CA GLU A 98 -11.02 -3.08 9.63
C GLU A 98 -12.44 -2.49 9.69
N ALA A 99 -12.58 -1.16 9.51
CA ALA A 99 -13.87 -0.49 9.45
C ALA A 99 -14.77 -1.01 8.33
N GLN A 100 -14.19 -1.51 7.24
CA GLN A 100 -14.92 -2.12 6.12
C GLN A 100 -15.13 -3.63 6.27
N GLY A 101 -14.60 -4.28 7.31
CA GLY A 101 -14.63 -5.73 7.48
C GLY A 101 -13.87 -6.47 6.38
N LEU A 102 -12.78 -5.88 5.88
CA LEU A 102 -11.94 -6.44 4.83
C LEU A 102 -10.63 -6.98 5.42
N PRO A 103 -10.14 -8.13 4.93
CA PRO A 103 -8.81 -8.61 5.29
C PRO A 103 -7.74 -7.75 4.60
N VAL A 104 -6.51 -7.91 5.05
CA VAL A 104 -5.33 -7.40 4.39
C VAL A 104 -4.39 -8.59 4.20
N LEU A 105 -4.53 -9.32 3.06
CA LEU A 105 -3.90 -10.62 2.92
C LEU A 105 -2.49 -10.55 2.33
N ARG A 106 -2.28 -9.72 1.30
CA ARG A 106 -1.02 -9.71 0.56
C ARG A 106 -0.61 -8.31 0.14
N ARG A 107 0.71 -8.06 0.15
CA ARG A 107 1.34 -6.83 -0.34
C ARG A 107 2.24 -7.10 -1.52
N LEU A 108 2.09 -6.32 -2.58
CA LEU A 108 3.00 -6.26 -3.71
C LEU A 108 3.82 -4.98 -3.60
N THR A 109 5.14 -5.11 -3.59
CA THR A 109 6.07 -3.97 -3.59
C THR A 109 7.14 -4.17 -4.65
N ASP A 110 7.84 -3.11 -4.98
CA ASP A 110 9.13 -3.23 -5.66
C ASP A 110 10.21 -3.77 -4.69
N ARG A 111 11.46 -3.76 -5.15
CA ARG A 111 12.63 -4.16 -4.36
C ARG A 111 13.34 -2.96 -3.71
N GLY A 112 12.62 -1.87 -3.46
CA GLY A 112 13.16 -0.70 -2.78
C GLY A 112 13.68 -1.03 -1.38
N THR A 113 14.68 -0.29 -0.94
CA THR A 113 15.33 -0.51 0.37
C THR A 113 14.40 -0.29 1.56
N GLU A 114 13.28 0.40 1.37
CA GLU A 114 12.22 0.56 2.36
C GLU A 114 11.36 -0.70 2.53
N TYR A 115 11.33 -1.59 1.53
CA TYR A 115 10.54 -2.82 1.54
C TYR A 115 11.38 -4.07 1.72
N CYS A 116 12.64 -4.02 1.23
CA CYS A 116 13.53 -5.16 1.22
C CYS A 116 14.96 -4.72 1.57
N GLY A 117 15.64 -5.46 2.41
CA GLY A 117 17.04 -5.24 2.77
C GLY A 117 17.92 -6.44 2.48
N LYS A 118 19.23 -6.22 2.54
CA LYS A 118 20.24 -7.31 2.52
C LYS A 118 20.45 -7.93 3.89
N VAL A 119 20.05 -7.21 4.94
CA VAL A 119 20.16 -7.65 6.34
C VAL A 119 18.80 -8.19 6.76
N GLU A 120 18.75 -9.42 7.21
CA GLU A 120 17.55 -10.05 7.76
C GLU A 120 17.64 -10.11 9.29
N PRO A 121 16.51 -9.91 10.00
CA PRO A 121 15.19 -9.56 9.47
C PRO A 121 15.10 -8.07 9.05
N HIS A 122 14.43 -7.81 7.92
CA HIS A 122 14.16 -6.45 7.48
C HIS A 122 12.89 -5.93 8.17
N ASP A 123 12.96 -4.72 8.77
CA ASP A 123 11.90 -4.18 9.63
C ASP A 123 10.51 -4.17 9.00
N TYR A 124 10.39 -3.80 7.71
CA TYR A 124 9.11 -3.83 7.01
C TYR A 124 8.57 -5.26 6.82
N GLN A 125 9.44 -6.21 6.48
CA GLN A 125 9.04 -7.61 6.32
C GLN A 125 8.63 -8.23 7.66
N LEU A 126 9.33 -7.88 8.74
CA LEU A 126 8.97 -8.27 10.10
C LEU A 126 7.59 -7.70 10.49
N TYR A 127 7.34 -6.43 10.18
CA TYR A 127 6.03 -5.80 10.40
C TYR A 127 4.90 -6.54 9.67
N LEU A 128 5.10 -6.90 8.41
CA LEU A 128 4.10 -7.66 7.64
C LEU A 128 3.86 -9.05 8.24
N ALA A 129 4.93 -9.74 8.63
CA ALA A 129 4.84 -11.08 9.24
C ALA A 129 4.08 -11.07 10.56
N ILE A 130 4.29 -10.06 11.43
CA ILE A 130 3.56 -9.89 12.70
C ILE A 130 2.06 -9.66 12.45
N ASN A 131 1.69 -9.04 11.34
CA ASN A 131 0.30 -8.78 10.99
C ASN A 131 -0.31 -9.85 10.06
N ASP A 132 0.33 -10.99 9.86
CA ASP A 132 -0.10 -12.07 8.97
C ASP A 132 -0.35 -11.62 7.52
N ILE A 133 0.45 -10.69 7.02
CA ILE A 133 0.35 -10.14 5.68
C ILE A 133 1.46 -10.74 4.81
N ASP A 134 1.09 -11.45 3.74
CA ASP A 134 2.05 -11.99 2.78
C ASP A 134 2.73 -10.86 1.99
N HIS A 135 4.04 -11.00 1.75
CA HIS A 135 4.83 -10.06 0.99
C HIS A 135 5.26 -10.64 -0.35
N THR A 136 4.73 -10.10 -1.44
CA THR A 136 5.11 -10.44 -2.82
C THR A 136 5.95 -9.30 -3.39
N LYS A 137 7.08 -9.66 -4.01
CA LYS A 137 7.99 -8.69 -4.64
C LYS A 137 7.84 -8.74 -6.15
N THR A 138 7.88 -7.57 -6.81
CA THR A 138 7.90 -7.55 -8.28
C THR A 138 9.18 -8.19 -8.81
N LYS A 139 9.10 -8.84 -9.97
CA LYS A 139 10.30 -9.32 -10.66
C LYS A 139 11.23 -8.16 -10.97
N ALA A 140 12.53 -8.38 -10.79
CA ALA A 140 13.52 -7.41 -11.23
C ALA A 140 13.34 -7.14 -12.74
N MET A 141 13.36 -5.86 -13.14
CA MET A 141 13.18 -5.40 -14.52
C MET A 141 11.80 -5.71 -15.17
N SER A 142 10.75 -5.95 -14.39
CA SER A 142 9.40 -6.16 -14.90
C SER A 142 8.45 -5.02 -14.47
N PRO A 143 8.40 -3.90 -15.21
CA PRO A 143 7.59 -2.73 -14.85
C PRO A 143 6.09 -3.01 -14.87
N GLN A 144 5.64 -4.05 -15.59
CA GLN A 144 4.23 -4.39 -15.72
C GLN A 144 3.57 -4.76 -14.38
N THR A 145 4.32 -5.30 -13.44
CA THR A 145 3.80 -5.74 -12.14
C THR A 145 3.52 -4.57 -11.18
N ASN A 146 4.15 -3.41 -11.36
CA ASN A 146 3.92 -2.20 -10.55
C ASN A 146 3.00 -1.16 -11.21
N GLY A 147 2.48 -1.46 -12.40
CA GLY A 147 1.69 -0.54 -13.22
C GLY A 147 0.44 0.05 -12.55
N ILE A 148 -0.05 -0.54 -11.44
CA ILE A 148 -1.19 -0.03 -10.68
C ILE A 148 -0.78 1.21 -9.89
N SER A 149 0.29 1.11 -9.10
CA SER A 149 0.83 2.24 -8.32
C SER A 149 1.39 3.33 -9.23
N GLU A 150 2.10 2.98 -10.30
CA GLU A 150 2.62 3.94 -11.28
C GLU A 150 1.49 4.74 -11.95
N ARG A 151 0.41 4.08 -12.35
CA ARG A 151 -0.77 4.77 -12.93
C ARG A 151 -1.42 5.70 -11.93
N PHE A 152 -1.55 5.28 -10.68
CA PHE A 152 -2.05 6.13 -9.61
C PHE A 152 -1.14 7.33 -9.39
N HIS A 153 0.19 7.14 -9.31
CA HIS A 153 1.15 8.24 -9.16
C HIS A 153 1.06 9.23 -10.30
N LYS A 154 0.94 8.76 -11.55
CA LYS A 154 0.76 9.63 -12.73
C LYS A 154 -0.51 10.46 -12.61
N THR A 155 -1.60 9.85 -12.18
CA THR A 155 -2.90 10.53 -11.98
C THR A 155 -2.78 11.62 -10.91
N ILE A 156 -2.30 11.27 -9.72
CA ILE A 156 -2.13 12.22 -8.61
C ILE A 156 -1.14 13.33 -8.98
N TRP A 157 -0.08 13.00 -9.72
CA TRP A 157 0.86 14.01 -10.20
C TRP A 157 0.19 15.03 -11.11
N GLN A 158 -0.54 14.57 -12.11
CA GLN A 158 -1.17 15.42 -13.12
C GLN A 158 -2.34 16.24 -12.56
N ASP A 159 -3.24 15.59 -11.86
CA ASP A 159 -4.50 16.18 -11.44
C ASP A 159 -4.38 16.98 -10.14
N PHE A 160 -3.41 16.64 -9.31
CA PHE A 160 -3.25 17.26 -8.02
C PHE A 160 -1.94 18.06 -7.87
N TYR A 161 -0.77 17.41 -7.97
CA TYR A 161 0.50 18.08 -7.67
C TYR A 161 0.84 19.21 -8.63
N GLN A 162 0.68 19.00 -9.93
CA GLN A 162 0.96 20.06 -10.92
C GLN A 162 0.06 21.27 -10.74
N VAL A 163 -1.19 21.07 -10.36
CA VAL A 163 -2.15 22.16 -10.11
C VAL A 163 -1.82 22.88 -8.81
N THR A 164 -1.56 22.14 -7.77
CA THR A 164 -1.38 22.66 -6.41
C THR A 164 -0.03 23.39 -6.27
N PHE A 165 1.06 22.84 -6.81
CA PHE A 165 2.37 23.50 -6.77
C PHE A 165 2.46 24.77 -7.63
N ARG A 166 1.57 24.94 -8.63
CA ARG A 166 1.47 26.18 -9.38
C ARG A 166 0.70 27.27 -8.63
N LYS A 167 -0.22 26.89 -7.75
CA LYS A 167 -1.15 27.82 -7.09
C LYS A 167 -0.77 28.17 -5.66
N LYS A 168 -0.05 27.29 -4.96
CA LYS A 168 0.28 27.45 -3.54
C LYS A 168 1.78 27.30 -3.29
N SER A 169 2.33 28.21 -2.48
CA SER A 169 3.65 28.06 -1.89
C SER A 169 3.47 27.41 -0.52
N TYR A 170 3.96 26.18 -0.34
CA TYR A 170 3.87 25.49 0.94
C TYR A 170 5.00 25.95 1.85
N GLY A 171 4.64 26.62 2.94
CA GLY A 171 5.56 27.03 4.01
C GLY A 171 5.56 26.11 5.22
N GLU A 172 4.54 25.25 5.36
CA GLU A 172 4.32 24.45 6.55
C GLU A 172 4.02 22.97 6.21
N ARG A 173 4.48 22.07 7.09
CA ARG A 173 4.37 20.61 6.93
C ARG A 173 2.92 20.12 6.93
N GLU A 174 2.03 20.76 7.71
CA GLU A 174 0.63 20.36 7.86
C GLU A 174 -0.20 20.60 6.59
N SER A 175 0.04 21.71 5.91
CA SER A 175 -0.64 21.98 4.61
C SER A 175 -0.23 21.00 3.51
N LEU A 176 0.94 20.38 3.63
CA LEU A 176 1.42 19.34 2.71
C LEU A 176 0.65 18.03 2.80
N GLN A 177 0.02 17.71 3.92
CA GLN A 177 -0.78 16.49 4.08
C GLN A 177 -2.26 16.73 3.75
N THR A 178 -2.83 17.83 4.18
CA THR A 178 -4.27 18.13 4.07
C THR A 178 -4.76 18.22 2.62
N ASP A 179 -4.02 18.94 1.77
CA ASP A 179 -4.43 19.12 0.37
C ASP A 179 -4.47 17.81 -0.43
N PRO A 180 -3.46 16.89 -0.32
CA PRO A 180 -3.54 15.58 -0.96
C PRO A 180 -4.58 14.64 -0.37
N ASP A 181 -4.88 14.75 0.93
CA ASP A 181 -5.97 13.99 1.53
C ASP A 181 -7.30 14.34 0.85
N ASN A 182 -7.52 15.61 0.52
CA ASN A 182 -8.68 16.05 -0.26
C ASN A 182 -8.66 15.50 -1.70
N GLY A 183 -7.51 15.53 -2.37
CA GLY A 183 -7.35 14.95 -3.72
C GLY A 183 -7.55 13.45 -3.73
N LEU A 184 -7.05 12.75 -2.72
CA LEU A 184 -7.24 11.32 -2.53
C LEU A 184 -8.70 10.97 -2.23
N TRP A 185 -9.36 11.77 -1.40
CA TRP A 185 -10.78 11.62 -1.13
C TRP A 185 -11.61 11.76 -2.41
N HIS A 186 -11.32 12.75 -3.24
CA HIS A 186 -11.96 12.94 -4.55
C HIS A 186 -11.72 11.75 -5.48
N ASP A 187 -10.47 11.25 -5.60
CA ASP A 187 -10.16 10.09 -6.44
C ASP A 187 -10.90 8.82 -5.99
N ASN A 188 -11.00 8.59 -4.68
CA ASN A 188 -11.67 7.42 -4.12
C ASN A 188 -13.21 7.49 -4.20
N ASN A 189 -13.83 8.68 -4.05
CA ASN A 189 -15.27 8.83 -3.84
C ASN A 189 -16.02 9.45 -5.01
N GLU A 190 -15.38 10.31 -5.82
CA GLU A 190 -16.05 11.07 -6.88
C GLU A 190 -15.55 10.70 -8.28
N ARG A 191 -14.25 10.44 -8.42
CA ARG A 191 -13.67 10.10 -9.70
C ARG A 191 -14.04 8.68 -10.14
N THR A 192 -14.60 8.59 -11.34
CA THR A 192 -14.90 7.28 -11.95
C THR A 192 -13.68 6.68 -12.64
N HIS A 193 -13.44 5.39 -12.43
CA HIS A 193 -12.34 4.65 -13.04
C HIS A 193 -12.85 3.75 -14.16
N GLN A 194 -12.38 3.95 -15.39
CA GLN A 194 -12.82 3.20 -16.57
C GLN A 194 -12.19 1.80 -16.68
N GLY A 195 -11.24 1.46 -15.79
CA GLY A 195 -10.61 0.15 -15.79
C GLY A 195 -11.61 -0.99 -15.56
N LYS A 196 -11.30 -2.19 -16.10
CA LYS A 196 -12.12 -3.42 -16.01
C LYS A 196 -12.69 -3.68 -14.61
N MET A 197 -11.93 -3.41 -13.57
CA MET A 197 -12.35 -3.69 -12.18
C MET A 197 -13.40 -2.70 -11.67
N CYS A 198 -13.32 -1.43 -12.02
CA CYS A 198 -14.26 -0.40 -11.56
C CYS A 198 -15.47 -0.24 -12.50
N GLY A 199 -15.29 -0.45 -13.80
CA GLY A 199 -16.37 -0.41 -14.78
C GLY A 199 -17.12 0.91 -14.83
N GLY A 200 -16.40 2.04 -14.76
CA GLY A 200 -17.00 3.38 -14.77
C GLY A 200 -17.53 3.85 -13.41
N ARG A 201 -17.26 3.14 -12.32
CA ARG A 201 -17.63 3.54 -10.95
C ARG A 201 -16.44 4.07 -10.17
N THR A 202 -16.70 4.73 -9.05
CA THR A 202 -15.67 5.16 -8.12
C THR A 202 -15.10 3.94 -7.36
N PRO A 203 -13.83 4.01 -6.90
CA PRO A 203 -13.22 2.96 -6.10
C PRO A 203 -14.06 2.53 -4.89
N VAL A 204 -14.57 3.48 -4.11
CA VAL A 204 -15.38 3.19 -2.92
C VAL A 204 -16.73 2.58 -3.30
N ALA A 205 -17.39 3.04 -4.38
CA ALA A 205 -18.65 2.46 -4.84
C ALA A 205 -18.51 1.00 -5.32
N ARG A 206 -17.29 0.53 -5.59
CA ARG A 206 -16.99 -0.85 -5.98
C ARG A 206 -16.88 -1.82 -4.79
N LEU A 207 -16.61 -1.32 -3.58
CA LEU A 207 -16.40 -2.14 -2.39
C LEU A 207 -17.57 -3.10 -2.06
N PRO A 208 -18.86 -2.69 -2.09
CA PRO A 208 -19.97 -3.59 -1.76
C PRO A 208 -20.04 -4.82 -2.66
N ASP A 209 -19.81 -4.66 -3.96
CA ASP A 209 -19.81 -5.78 -4.90
C ASP A 209 -18.63 -6.72 -4.66
N GLY A 210 -17.45 -6.16 -4.39
CA GLY A 210 -16.27 -6.94 -4.06
C GLY A 210 -16.44 -7.75 -2.77
N LYS A 211 -17.13 -7.21 -1.76
CA LYS A 211 -17.48 -7.93 -0.53
C LYS A 211 -18.38 -9.14 -0.81
N ARG A 212 -19.35 -9.00 -1.72
CA ARG A 212 -20.20 -10.12 -2.17
C ARG A 212 -19.38 -11.21 -2.85
N VAL A 213 -18.51 -10.83 -3.79
CA VAL A 213 -17.62 -11.78 -4.47
C VAL A 213 -16.72 -12.54 -3.48
N ARG A 214 -16.24 -11.86 -2.43
CA ARG A 214 -15.48 -12.50 -1.36
C ARG A 214 -16.32 -13.52 -0.62
N ALA A 215 -17.51 -13.12 -0.16
CA ALA A 215 -18.42 -14.01 0.58
C ALA A 215 -18.78 -15.28 -0.22
N GLU A 216 -19.07 -15.15 -1.52
CA GLU A 216 -19.33 -16.28 -2.41
C GLU A 216 -18.12 -17.21 -2.53
N LYS A 217 -16.89 -16.68 -2.61
CA LYS A 217 -15.66 -17.48 -2.69
C LYS A 217 -15.33 -18.19 -1.36
N GLU A 218 -15.63 -17.59 -0.23
CA GLU A 218 -15.46 -18.20 1.09
C GLU A 218 -16.45 -19.34 1.30
N LEU A 219 -17.72 -19.18 0.91
CA LEU A 219 -18.73 -20.22 0.96
C LEU A 219 -18.42 -21.42 0.06
N ASN A 220 -17.82 -21.19 -1.10
CA ASN A 220 -17.42 -22.26 -2.03
C ASN A 220 -16.17 -23.05 -1.58
N ARG A 221 -15.50 -22.64 -0.51
CA ARG A 221 -14.31 -23.30 0.07
C ARG A 221 -14.64 -24.14 1.31
N MET A 222 -15.83 -24.00 1.84
CA MET A 222 -16.38 -24.80 2.95
C MET A 222 -17.06 -26.07 2.43
#